data_4947b740e7ff825ae5ece3ca03c7f500
#
_entry.id   4947b740e7ff825ae5ece3ca03c7f500
#
_cell.length_a   1.000
_cell.length_b   1.000
_cell.length_c   1.000
_cell.angle_alpha   90.00
_cell.angle_beta   90.00
_cell.angle_gamma   90.00
#
_symmetry.space_group_name_H-M   'P 1'
#
loop_
_entity.id
_entity.type
_entity.pdbx_description
1 polymer ?
#
loop_
_entity_poly.entity_id
_entity_poly.type
_entity_poly.pdbx_seq_one_letter_code
_entity_poly.pdbx_strand_id
1 'polypeptide(L)'
;MNTARGSLVDDDALIDALREGRIAGAGLDVYAREPEVPEVLRKMENVTLLPHLGTAALEVREAMGLMAVENLRAFFAGEDLPNPVK
;
A
#
# COMPACT_ATOMS: atom_id res chain seq x y z
N MET A 1 2.77 -9.87 -5.12
CA MET A 1 2.64 -9.08 -3.89
C MET A 1 2.24 -7.64 -4.20
N ASN A 2 1.37 -7.05 -3.40
CA ASN A 2 1.04 -5.62 -3.51
C ASN A 2 1.11 -4.97 -2.12
N THR A 3 2.08 -4.09 -1.95
CA THR A 3 2.32 -3.32 -0.72
C THR A 3 2.25 -1.81 -0.97
N ALA A 4 1.76 -1.39 -2.13
CA ALA A 4 1.73 0.02 -2.53
C ALA A 4 0.33 0.62 -2.35
N ARG A 5 -0.59 0.32 -3.26
CA ARG A 5 -1.98 0.81 -3.21
C ARG A 5 -2.93 -0.21 -3.83
N GLY A 6 -4.12 -0.35 -3.25
CA GLY A 6 -5.14 -1.27 -3.74
C GLY A 6 -5.59 -0.99 -5.17
N SER A 7 -5.59 0.28 -5.58
CA SER A 7 -6.01 0.69 -6.92
C SER A 7 -5.06 0.25 -8.05
N LEU A 8 -3.88 -0.27 -7.72
CA LEU A 8 -2.93 -0.76 -8.72
C LEU A 8 -3.26 -2.15 -9.25
N VAL A 9 -4.16 -2.86 -8.59
CA VAL A 9 -4.56 -4.23 -8.94
C VAL A 9 -6.08 -4.29 -9.04
N ASP A 10 -6.57 -4.90 -10.12
CA ASP A 10 -7.98 -5.23 -10.27
C ASP A 10 -8.30 -6.46 -9.40
N ASP A 11 -9.09 -6.27 -8.34
CA ASP A 11 -9.42 -7.32 -7.38
C ASP A 11 -10.15 -8.50 -8.04
N ASP A 12 -11.08 -8.24 -8.97
CA ASP A 12 -11.82 -9.30 -9.64
C ASP A 12 -10.91 -10.15 -10.52
N ALA A 13 -10.00 -9.51 -11.26
CA ALA A 13 -9.01 -10.20 -12.08
C ALA A 13 -8.03 -11.00 -11.21
N LEU A 14 -7.62 -10.47 -10.06
CA LEU A 14 -6.77 -11.17 -9.10
C LEU A 14 -7.44 -12.41 -8.55
N ILE A 15 -8.70 -12.30 -8.13
CA ILE A 15 -9.50 -13.41 -7.61
C ILE A 15 -9.63 -14.50 -8.67
N ASP A 16 -9.95 -14.15 -9.90
CA ASP A 16 -10.07 -15.11 -11.01
C ASP A 16 -8.75 -15.82 -11.29
N ALA A 17 -7.65 -15.08 -11.31
CA ALA A 17 -6.32 -15.66 -11.51
C ALA A 17 -5.93 -16.66 -10.40
N LEU A 18 -6.29 -16.36 -9.16
CA LEU A 18 -6.06 -17.25 -8.01
C LEU A 18 -6.94 -18.50 -8.08
N ARG A 19 -8.22 -18.35 -8.42
CA ARG A 19 -9.16 -19.46 -8.56
C ARG A 19 -8.78 -20.42 -9.67
N GLU A 20 -8.32 -19.88 -10.79
CA GLU A 20 -7.93 -20.66 -11.97
C GLU A 20 -6.51 -21.24 -11.87
N GLY A 21 -5.78 -20.89 -10.80
CA GLY A 21 -4.39 -21.35 -10.62
C GLY A 21 -3.39 -20.72 -11.58
N ARG A 22 -3.73 -19.60 -12.23
CA ARG A 22 -2.80 -18.88 -13.10
C ARG A 22 -1.65 -18.25 -12.34
N ILE A 23 -1.87 -17.96 -11.05
CA ILE A 23 -0.83 -17.57 -10.10
C ILE A 23 -0.95 -18.44 -8.86
N ALA A 24 0.19 -18.72 -8.23
CA ALA A 24 0.26 -19.65 -7.09
C ALA A 24 -0.34 -19.08 -5.80
N GLY A 25 -0.25 -17.78 -5.61
CA GLY A 25 -0.74 -17.11 -4.41
C GLY A 25 -0.57 -15.61 -4.48
N ALA A 26 -1.00 -14.92 -3.43
CA ALA A 26 -0.88 -13.46 -3.33
C ALA A 26 -0.55 -13.03 -1.90
N GLY A 27 0.20 -11.94 -1.78
CA GLY A 27 0.43 -11.24 -0.51
C GLY A 27 -0.02 -9.80 -0.67
N LEU A 28 -0.96 -9.36 0.17
CA LEU A 28 -1.56 -8.03 0.07
C LEU A 28 -1.47 -7.30 1.41
N ASP A 29 -1.01 -6.06 1.37
CA ASP A 29 -1.01 -5.13 2.52
C ASP A 29 -1.98 -3.96 2.28
N VAL A 30 -2.52 -3.86 1.07
CA VAL A 30 -3.39 -2.77 0.64
C VAL A 30 -4.59 -3.30 -0.15
N TYR A 31 -5.70 -2.57 -0.13
CA TYR A 31 -6.98 -2.99 -0.74
C TYR A 31 -7.66 -1.80 -1.41
N ALA A 32 -8.47 -2.08 -2.44
CA ALA A 32 -9.14 -1.04 -3.22
C ALA A 32 -10.12 -0.20 -2.39
N ARG A 33 -10.77 -0.82 -1.40
CA ARG A 33 -11.80 -0.19 -0.56
C ARG A 33 -11.50 -0.30 0.93
N GLU A 34 -10.28 -0.03 1.33
CA GLU A 34 -9.90 -0.09 2.75
C GLU A 34 -10.90 0.66 3.65
N PRO A 35 -11.23 0.13 4.82
CA PRO A 35 -10.73 -1.10 5.46
C PRO A 35 -11.41 -2.39 5.00
N GLU A 36 -12.29 -2.35 4.01
CA GLU A 36 -12.97 -3.53 3.50
C GLU A 36 -12.03 -4.42 2.69
N VAL A 37 -12.10 -5.72 2.94
CA VAL A 37 -11.35 -6.74 2.22
C VAL A 37 -12.34 -7.72 1.61
N PRO A 38 -12.22 -8.05 0.31
CA PRO A 38 -13.10 -9.04 -0.32
C PRO A 38 -13.12 -10.35 0.46
N GLU A 39 -14.32 -10.83 0.80
CA GLU A 39 -14.48 -12.06 1.59
C GLU A 39 -13.84 -13.28 0.91
N VAL A 40 -13.89 -13.32 -0.42
CA VAL A 40 -13.28 -14.39 -1.21
C VAL A 40 -11.78 -14.49 -0.93
N LEU A 41 -11.07 -13.36 -0.87
CA LEU A 41 -9.64 -13.33 -0.57
C LEU A 41 -9.36 -13.79 0.86
N ARG A 42 -10.23 -13.44 1.82
CA ARG A 42 -10.07 -13.86 3.21
C ARG A 42 -10.22 -15.37 3.41
N LYS A 43 -10.92 -16.05 2.51
CA LYS A 43 -11.15 -17.49 2.57
C LYS A 43 -10.11 -18.32 1.81
N MET A 44 -9.25 -17.69 1.02
CA MET A 44 -8.22 -18.38 0.24
C MET A 44 -6.99 -18.68 1.09
N GLU A 45 -6.58 -19.95 1.13
CA GLU A 45 -5.40 -20.39 1.90
C GLU A 45 -4.07 -19.91 1.30
N ASN A 46 -4.03 -19.66 0.00
CA ASN A 46 -2.85 -19.20 -0.73
C ASN A 46 -2.74 -17.66 -0.80
N VAL A 47 -3.51 -16.97 0.02
CA VAL A 47 -3.49 -15.49 0.11
C VAL A 47 -3.10 -15.08 1.52
N THR A 48 -2.07 -14.23 1.63
CA THR A 48 -1.66 -13.60 2.90
C THR A 48 -2.13 -12.16 2.90
N LEU A 49 -2.87 -11.77 3.93
CA LEU A 49 -3.48 -10.45 4.07
C LEU A 49 -2.91 -9.75 5.31
N LEU A 50 -2.47 -8.50 5.13
CA LEU A 50 -2.02 -7.62 6.21
C LEU A 50 -2.85 -6.33 6.19
N PRO A 51 -3.04 -5.66 7.34
CA PRO A 51 -3.89 -4.47 7.43
C PRO A 51 -3.13 -3.15 7.20
N HIS A 52 -2.46 -3.00 6.06
CA HIS A 52 -1.74 -1.79 5.64
C HIS A 52 -0.62 -1.44 6.64
N LEU A 53 0.28 -2.39 6.88
CA LEU A 53 1.35 -2.29 7.89
C LEU A 53 2.70 -1.83 7.33
N GLY A 54 2.82 -1.53 6.05
CA GLY A 54 4.10 -1.25 5.39
C GLY A 54 4.94 -0.14 6.05
N THR A 55 4.27 0.85 6.67
CA THR A 55 4.93 1.95 7.40
C THR A 55 4.57 1.95 8.89
N ALA A 56 4.10 0.84 9.44
CA ALA A 56 3.60 0.74 10.82
C ALA A 56 4.72 0.52 11.84
N ALA A 57 5.81 1.28 11.72
CA ALA A 57 6.91 1.32 12.67
C ALA A 57 7.10 2.76 13.15
N LEU A 58 7.37 2.96 14.44
CA LEU A 58 7.49 4.30 15.03
C LEU A 58 8.54 5.14 14.30
N GLU A 59 9.73 4.60 14.10
CA GLU A 59 10.86 5.27 13.43
C GLU A 59 10.53 5.64 11.97
N VAL A 60 9.76 4.81 11.28
CA VAL A 60 9.33 5.08 9.89
C VAL A 60 8.30 6.22 9.87
N ARG A 61 7.33 6.20 10.77
CA ARG A 61 6.31 7.26 10.87
C ARG A 61 6.92 8.59 11.29
N GLU A 62 7.89 8.59 12.19
CA GLU A 62 8.65 9.78 12.57
C GLU A 62 9.42 10.33 11.37
N ALA A 63 10.12 9.48 10.63
CA ALA A 63 10.87 9.88 9.43
C ALA A 63 9.95 10.47 8.36
N MET A 64 8.76 9.90 8.14
CA MET A 64 7.75 10.45 7.21
C MET A 64 7.28 11.84 7.65
N GLY A 65 7.01 12.02 8.94
CA GLY A 65 6.62 13.31 9.51
C GLY A 65 7.69 14.38 9.34
N LEU A 66 8.94 14.04 9.64
CA LEU A 66 10.09 14.95 9.46
C LEU A 66 10.32 15.30 7.99
N MET A 67 10.13 14.37 7.09
CA MET A 67 10.22 14.62 5.64
C MET A 67 9.17 15.64 5.19
N ALA A 68 7.94 15.53 5.67
CA ALA A 68 6.87 16.49 5.39
C ALA A 68 7.20 17.88 5.94
N VAL A 69 7.71 17.96 7.17
CA VAL A 69 8.13 19.22 7.81
C VAL A 69 9.25 19.89 7.02
N GLU A 70 10.23 19.13 6.58
CA GLU A 70 11.36 19.66 5.80
C GLU A 70 10.91 20.23 4.45
N ASN A 71 9.95 19.57 3.78
CA ASN A 71 9.37 20.10 2.54
C ASN A 71 8.61 21.42 2.78
N LEU A 72 7.85 21.52 3.87
CA LEU A 72 7.17 22.75 4.24
C LEU A 72 8.16 23.86 4.57
N ARG A 73 9.22 23.56 5.33
CA ARG A 73 10.28 24.52 5.65
C ARG A 73 10.90 25.06 4.36
N ALA A 74 11.30 24.18 3.44
CA ALA A 74 11.90 24.59 2.18
C ALA A 74 10.95 25.44 1.33
N PHE A 75 9.67 25.09 1.28
CA PHE A 75 8.65 25.86 0.56
C PHE A 75 8.55 27.30 1.08
N PHE A 76 8.43 27.49 2.40
CA PHE A 76 8.31 28.81 3.01
C PHE A 76 9.61 29.62 2.97
N ALA A 77 10.76 28.95 2.86
CA ALA A 77 12.06 29.62 2.70
C ALA A 77 12.39 29.98 1.23
N GLY A 78 11.54 29.57 0.28
CA GLY A 78 11.79 29.80 -1.14
C GLY A 78 12.88 28.90 -1.74
N GLU A 79 13.20 27.80 -1.06
CA GLU A 79 14.19 26.81 -1.51
C GLU A 79 13.52 25.71 -2.34
N ASP A 80 14.32 24.95 -3.09
CA ASP A 80 13.84 23.77 -3.79
C ASP A 80 13.34 22.70 -2.78
N LEU A 81 12.21 22.07 -3.11
CA LEU A 81 11.65 21.01 -2.26
C LEU A 81 12.50 19.75 -2.34
N PRO A 82 12.83 19.10 -1.21
CA PRO A 82 13.56 17.83 -1.21
C PRO A 82 12.81 16.69 -1.93
N ASN A 83 11.48 16.68 -1.82
CA ASN A 83 10.63 15.60 -2.35
C ASN A 83 9.44 16.14 -3.13
N PRO A 84 9.64 16.85 -4.26
CA PRO A 84 8.52 17.38 -5.03
C PRO A 84 7.73 16.27 -5.72
N VAL A 85 6.41 16.45 -5.81
CA VAL A 85 5.56 15.58 -6.64
C VAL A 85 5.74 15.98 -8.10
N LYS A 86 6.05 14.98 -8.92
CA LYS A 86 6.29 15.19 -10.36
C LYS A 86 5.08 14.79 -11.18
#